data_920890f9e5734036b5a08916d69e495f
#
_entry.id   920890f9e5734036b5a08916d69e495f
#
_cell.length_a   1.000
_cell.length_b   1.000
_cell.length_c   1.000
_cell.angle_alpha   90.00
_cell.angle_beta   90.00
_cell.angle_gamma   90.00
#
_symmetry.space_group_name_H-M   'P 1'
#
loop_
_entity.id
_entity.type
_entity.pdbx_description
1 polymer ?
#
loop_
_entity_poly.entity_id
_entity_poly.type
_entity_poly.pdbx_seq_one_letter_code
_entity_poly.pdbx_strand_id
1 'polypeptide(L)'
;MPPATKAPPAVNPEELSLADLQAEAETIRKRINRFRESLGRFFVNKQEIIDLMCVAGVAQEPLLLIGPPGTAKSDIVVKFKDALGIAQEDYFEYMLTRFTEPSEIIGAIDIKELRDGRYIRRKEGKLPTAKLVFLDEIFKSNSAILNILLTIINEKKFYQEGKPEPVPLRIMFAATNEIPEQGELAALKDRFVLKVLSRSVQDEFFTELIDAGLQGEANKGLNQKPWVEGHANLDDFLRANRYMTHLFARKTGDGRGEEENDRKRFFPDDVFREYQRLVKTLVREDKIFISDRKLVKLYKLFRVRSWLFSGGAVTKDDLRLLAYLGETHQEIEHLRTKVPEYLGDS
;
A
#
# COMPACT_ATOMS: atom_id res chain seq x y z
N MET A 1 2.79 19.75 -39.22
CA MET A 1 2.51 19.21 -37.89
C MET A 1 1.00 18.97 -37.81
N PRO A 2 0.51 17.75 -37.61
CA PRO A 2 -0.89 17.50 -37.36
C PRO A 2 -1.25 18.04 -35.97
N PRO A 3 -2.48 18.54 -35.74
CA PRO A 3 -2.89 19.07 -34.45
C PRO A 3 -2.91 17.96 -33.40
N ALA A 4 -2.33 18.23 -32.24
CA ALA A 4 -2.37 17.35 -31.09
C ALA A 4 -3.84 17.08 -30.72
N THR A 5 -4.29 15.85 -30.85
CA THR A 5 -5.58 15.38 -30.34
C THR A 5 -5.57 15.57 -28.83
N LYS A 6 -6.39 16.50 -28.33
CA LYS A 6 -6.66 16.64 -26.90
C LYS A 6 -7.12 15.28 -26.37
N ALA A 7 -6.40 14.76 -25.40
CA ALA A 7 -6.87 13.60 -24.64
C ALA A 7 -8.29 13.90 -24.11
N PRO A 8 -9.22 12.94 -24.13
CA PRO A 8 -10.54 13.13 -23.54
C PRO A 8 -10.40 13.49 -22.06
N PRO A 9 -11.31 14.31 -21.50
CA PRO A 9 -11.27 14.67 -20.10
C PRO A 9 -11.25 13.40 -19.24
N ALA A 10 -10.35 13.36 -18.26
CA ALA A 10 -10.23 12.23 -17.36
C ALA A 10 -11.57 12.04 -16.62
N VAL A 11 -12.28 10.97 -16.91
CA VAL A 11 -13.52 10.61 -16.21
C VAL A 11 -13.14 10.23 -14.79
N ASN A 12 -13.81 10.82 -13.79
CA ASN A 12 -13.58 10.51 -12.39
C ASN A 12 -13.80 8.99 -12.16
N PRO A 13 -12.79 8.24 -11.69
CA PRO A 13 -12.93 6.79 -11.46
C PRO A 13 -14.10 6.43 -10.53
N GLU A 14 -14.51 7.33 -9.66
CA GLU A 14 -15.63 7.13 -8.73
C GLU A 14 -17.00 7.10 -9.42
N GLU A 15 -17.11 7.61 -10.65
CA GLU A 15 -18.35 7.68 -11.44
C GLU A 15 -18.49 6.53 -12.45
N LEU A 16 -17.43 5.72 -12.66
CA LEU A 16 -17.44 4.62 -13.62
C LEU A 16 -18.33 3.46 -13.18
N SER A 17 -19.12 2.93 -14.12
CA SER A 17 -19.93 1.74 -13.89
C SER A 17 -19.06 0.47 -13.83
N LEU A 18 -19.62 -0.62 -13.26
CA LEU A 18 -18.93 -1.92 -13.25
C LEU A 18 -18.65 -2.42 -14.69
N ALA A 19 -19.56 -2.18 -15.64
CA ALA A 19 -19.37 -2.62 -17.02
C ALA A 19 -18.19 -1.92 -17.69
N ASP A 20 -18.05 -0.59 -17.49
CA ASP A 20 -16.92 0.18 -18.01
C ASP A 20 -15.60 -0.30 -17.41
N LEU A 21 -15.55 -0.47 -16.09
CA LEU A 21 -14.39 -0.96 -15.38
C LEU A 21 -14.01 -2.40 -15.77
N GLN A 22 -14.99 -3.26 -16.00
CA GLN A 22 -14.77 -4.64 -16.43
C GLN A 22 -14.18 -4.70 -17.85
N ALA A 23 -14.61 -3.83 -18.75
CA ALA A 23 -14.06 -3.75 -20.11
C ALA A 23 -12.57 -3.36 -20.10
N GLU A 24 -12.16 -2.51 -19.16
CA GLU A 24 -10.77 -2.03 -19.04
C GLU A 24 -9.89 -2.88 -18.11
N ALA A 25 -10.50 -3.72 -17.26
CA ALA A 25 -9.82 -4.40 -16.16
C ALA A 25 -8.56 -5.19 -16.58
N GLU A 26 -8.62 -5.91 -17.69
CA GLU A 26 -7.49 -6.67 -18.21
C GLU A 26 -6.36 -5.76 -18.73
N THR A 27 -6.70 -4.66 -19.36
CA THR A 27 -5.73 -3.67 -19.84
C THR A 27 -5.04 -2.99 -18.67
N ILE A 28 -5.80 -2.58 -17.65
CA ILE A 28 -5.29 -1.99 -16.41
C ILE A 28 -4.36 -2.97 -15.70
N ARG A 29 -4.77 -4.23 -15.56
CA ARG A 29 -3.95 -5.29 -14.96
C ARG A 29 -2.60 -5.45 -15.66
N LYS A 30 -2.60 -5.49 -17.01
CA LYS A 30 -1.38 -5.58 -17.81
C LYS A 30 -0.46 -4.37 -17.62
N ARG A 31 -1.03 -3.16 -17.56
CA ARG A 31 -0.26 -1.92 -17.30
C ARG A 31 0.41 -1.96 -15.93
N ILE A 32 -0.33 -2.32 -14.88
CA ILE A 32 0.21 -2.40 -13.52
C ILE A 32 1.32 -3.48 -13.45
N ASN A 33 1.15 -4.63 -14.12
CA ASN A 33 2.19 -5.65 -14.14
C ASN A 33 3.46 -5.20 -14.89
N ARG A 34 3.31 -4.51 -16.03
CA ARG A 34 4.46 -3.93 -16.73
C ARG A 34 5.19 -2.87 -15.89
N PHE A 35 4.43 -2.00 -15.22
CA PHE A 35 4.96 -1.04 -14.27
C PHE A 35 5.78 -1.72 -13.17
N ARG A 36 5.22 -2.77 -12.54
CA ARG A 36 5.88 -3.56 -11.51
C ARG A 36 7.20 -4.18 -11.98
N GLU A 37 7.17 -4.84 -13.14
CA GLU A 37 8.34 -5.48 -13.74
C GLU A 37 9.41 -4.47 -14.16
N SER A 38 9.00 -3.35 -14.75
CA SER A 38 9.90 -2.27 -15.13
C SER A 38 10.59 -1.66 -13.91
N LEU A 39 9.83 -1.30 -12.90
CA LEU A 39 10.38 -0.71 -11.67
C LEU A 39 11.35 -1.67 -10.97
N GLY A 40 11.07 -2.97 -11.00
CA GLY A 40 11.91 -4.01 -10.40
C GLY A 40 13.33 -4.05 -10.94
N ARG A 41 13.54 -3.66 -12.20
CA ARG A 41 14.87 -3.64 -12.85
C ARG A 41 15.85 -2.63 -12.24
N PHE A 42 15.34 -1.64 -11.53
CA PHE A 42 16.13 -0.59 -10.89
C PHE A 42 16.52 -0.91 -9.45
N PHE A 43 16.22 -2.11 -8.98
CA PHE A 43 16.50 -2.53 -7.62
C PHE A 43 16.99 -3.98 -7.56
N VAL A 44 18.07 -4.20 -6.85
CA VAL A 44 18.64 -5.54 -6.65
C VAL A 44 17.83 -6.27 -5.60
N ASN A 45 17.24 -7.40 -5.96
CA ASN A 45 16.47 -8.31 -5.08
C ASN A 45 15.38 -7.60 -4.23
N LYS A 46 14.60 -6.69 -4.86
CA LYS A 46 13.50 -5.97 -4.19
C LYS A 46 12.13 -6.21 -4.86
N GLN A 47 12.02 -7.21 -5.75
CA GLN A 47 10.78 -7.47 -6.47
C GLN A 47 9.61 -7.77 -5.52
N GLU A 48 9.86 -8.54 -4.45
CA GLU A 48 8.86 -8.84 -3.40
C GLU A 48 8.25 -7.57 -2.80
N ILE A 49 9.06 -6.57 -2.50
CA ILE A 49 8.59 -5.30 -1.94
C ILE A 49 7.72 -4.55 -2.97
N ILE A 50 8.18 -4.48 -4.22
CA ILE A 50 7.45 -3.80 -5.30
C ILE A 50 6.12 -4.49 -5.58
N ASP A 51 6.08 -5.82 -5.53
CA ASP A 51 4.85 -6.61 -5.68
C ASP A 51 3.84 -6.27 -4.59
N LEU A 52 4.29 -6.22 -3.34
CA LEU A 52 3.44 -5.84 -2.21
C LEU A 52 3.01 -4.37 -2.26
N MET A 53 3.87 -3.47 -2.75
CA MET A 53 3.49 -2.07 -2.98
C MET A 53 2.37 -1.95 -4.02
N CYS A 54 2.41 -2.75 -5.10
CA CYS A 54 1.33 -2.79 -6.10
C CYS A 54 0.04 -3.36 -5.50
N VAL A 55 0.12 -4.46 -4.75
CA VAL A 55 -1.05 -5.05 -4.06
C VAL A 55 -1.65 -4.07 -3.05
N ALA A 56 -0.82 -3.47 -2.19
CA ALA A 56 -1.24 -2.50 -1.19
C ALA A 56 -1.83 -1.24 -1.83
N GLY A 57 -1.22 -0.74 -2.91
CA GLY A 57 -1.69 0.42 -3.66
C GLY A 57 -3.05 0.22 -4.30
N VAL A 58 -3.26 -0.91 -4.99
CA VAL A 58 -4.57 -1.26 -5.57
C VAL A 58 -5.60 -1.52 -4.46
N ALA A 59 -5.22 -2.19 -3.38
CA ALA A 59 -6.10 -2.42 -2.24
C ALA A 59 -6.39 -1.13 -1.43
N GLN A 60 -5.62 -0.06 -1.60
CA GLN A 60 -5.63 1.13 -0.75
C GLN A 60 -5.45 0.79 0.74
N GLU A 61 -4.60 -0.21 1.02
CA GLU A 61 -4.19 -0.58 2.37
C GLU A 61 -2.76 -0.09 2.62
N PRO A 62 -2.43 0.37 3.83
CA PRO A 62 -1.09 0.82 4.13
C PRO A 62 -0.10 -0.35 4.18
N LEU A 63 1.13 -0.13 3.69
CA LEU A 63 2.24 -1.09 3.72
C LEU A 63 3.38 -0.55 4.57
N LEU A 64 3.93 -1.40 5.45
CA LEU A 64 5.09 -1.07 6.27
C LEU A 64 6.36 -1.77 5.74
N LEU A 65 7.39 -0.96 5.46
CA LEU A 65 8.73 -1.40 5.09
C LEU A 65 9.61 -1.40 6.34
N ILE A 66 10.24 -2.54 6.66
CA ILE A 66 11.05 -2.69 7.85
C ILE A 66 12.47 -3.07 7.44
N GLY A 67 13.48 -2.46 8.04
CA GLY A 67 14.85 -2.86 7.80
C GLY A 67 15.86 -1.79 8.15
N PRO A 68 17.14 -2.14 8.24
CA PRO A 68 18.18 -1.20 8.62
C PRO A 68 18.31 -0.01 7.64
N PRO A 69 18.97 1.07 8.04
CA PRO A 69 19.31 2.16 7.13
C PRO A 69 20.10 1.64 5.92
N GLY A 70 19.94 2.29 4.76
CA GLY A 70 20.66 1.93 3.54
C GLY A 70 20.09 0.74 2.76
N THR A 71 18.94 0.18 3.13
CA THR A 71 18.28 -0.93 2.40
C THR A 71 17.28 -0.47 1.33
N ALA A 72 17.43 0.74 0.83
CA ALA A 72 16.67 1.35 -0.26
C ALA A 72 15.16 1.60 0.00
N LYS A 73 14.69 1.60 1.27
CA LYS A 73 13.26 1.79 1.60
C LYS A 73 12.68 3.07 1.00
N SER A 74 13.31 4.22 1.24
CA SER A 74 12.84 5.53 0.76
C SER A 74 13.02 5.65 -0.77
N ASP A 75 14.12 5.15 -1.32
CA ASP A 75 14.41 5.19 -2.76
C ASP A 75 13.36 4.41 -3.58
N ILE A 76 12.92 3.24 -3.08
CA ILE A 76 11.85 2.45 -3.72
C ILE A 76 10.55 3.26 -3.78
N VAL A 77 10.17 3.93 -2.68
CA VAL A 77 8.94 4.72 -2.62
C VAL A 77 9.00 5.93 -3.54
N VAL A 78 10.12 6.64 -3.56
CA VAL A 78 10.33 7.81 -4.44
C VAL A 78 10.25 7.39 -5.92
N LYS A 79 10.94 6.31 -6.32
CA LYS A 79 10.88 5.82 -7.72
C LYS A 79 9.50 5.28 -8.07
N PHE A 80 8.81 4.61 -7.15
CA PHE A 80 7.41 4.19 -7.33
C PHE A 80 6.48 5.39 -7.59
N LYS A 81 6.60 6.45 -6.78
CA LYS A 81 5.86 7.72 -6.95
C LYS A 81 6.15 8.34 -8.31
N ASP A 82 7.44 8.49 -8.65
CA ASP A 82 7.86 9.08 -9.92
C ASP A 82 7.34 8.27 -11.13
N ALA A 83 7.47 6.94 -11.08
CA ALA A 83 7.03 6.05 -12.16
C ALA A 83 5.52 6.05 -12.37
N LEU A 84 4.72 6.34 -11.32
CA LEU A 84 3.27 6.56 -11.42
C LEU A 84 2.90 7.97 -11.90
N GLY A 85 3.87 8.86 -12.09
CA GLY A 85 3.62 10.24 -12.51
C GLY A 85 2.87 11.07 -11.47
N ILE A 86 3.02 10.74 -10.16
CA ILE A 86 2.37 11.49 -9.09
C ILE A 86 3.08 12.83 -8.91
N ALA A 87 2.32 13.92 -9.06
CA ALA A 87 2.81 15.27 -8.91
C ALA A 87 3.29 15.57 -7.49
N GLN A 88 4.19 16.53 -7.33
CA GLN A 88 4.78 16.85 -6.02
C GLN A 88 3.74 17.38 -5.03
N GLU A 89 2.73 18.10 -5.49
CA GLU A 89 1.61 18.61 -4.69
C GLU A 89 0.68 17.49 -4.17
N ASP A 90 0.67 16.32 -4.82
CA ASP A 90 -0.10 15.14 -4.44
C ASP A 90 0.72 14.13 -3.59
N TYR A 91 1.98 14.47 -3.29
CA TYR A 91 2.90 13.63 -2.54
C TYR A 91 3.32 14.30 -1.24
N PHE A 92 3.25 13.55 -0.14
CA PHE A 92 3.78 13.98 1.15
C PHE A 92 4.75 12.93 1.67
N GLU A 93 5.97 13.36 1.95
CA GLU A 93 7.03 12.57 2.56
C GLU A 93 7.53 13.26 3.82
N TYR A 94 7.71 12.48 4.89
CA TYR A 94 8.23 13.01 6.13
C TYR A 94 8.91 11.94 6.98
N MET A 95 10.07 12.27 7.56
CA MET A 95 10.76 11.44 8.55
C MET A 95 10.31 11.84 9.95
N LEU A 96 9.61 10.94 10.64
CA LEU A 96 9.09 11.23 11.97
C LEU A 96 10.17 11.11 13.05
N THR A 97 10.06 11.98 14.04
CA THR A 97 10.87 11.97 15.26
C THR A 97 9.98 12.12 16.48
N ARG A 98 10.52 11.90 17.67
CA ARG A 98 9.79 12.15 18.93
C ARG A 98 9.43 13.63 19.13
N PHE A 99 10.13 14.53 18.45
CA PHE A 99 9.95 15.98 18.53
C PHE A 99 9.10 16.54 17.38
N THR A 100 8.67 15.69 16.43
CA THR A 100 7.82 16.13 15.33
C THR A 100 6.53 16.74 15.86
N GLU A 101 6.21 17.94 15.41
CA GLU A 101 5.00 18.64 15.81
C GLU A 101 3.85 18.36 14.82
N PRO A 102 2.58 18.35 15.29
CA PRO A 102 1.42 18.22 14.41
C PRO A 102 1.40 19.22 13.25
N SER A 103 1.87 20.45 13.48
CA SER A 103 1.97 21.52 12.46
C SER A 103 2.82 21.13 11.25
N GLU A 104 3.83 20.28 11.43
CA GLU A 104 4.70 19.82 10.36
C GLU A 104 3.99 18.83 9.42
N ILE A 105 3.07 18.05 9.98
CA ILE A 105 2.34 16.99 9.26
C ILE A 105 1.04 17.51 8.66
N ILE A 106 0.26 18.28 9.43
CA ILE A 106 -1.10 18.70 9.03
C ILE A 106 -1.19 20.22 8.75
N GLY A 107 -0.07 20.93 8.81
CA GLY A 107 0.01 22.36 8.55
C GLY A 107 -0.13 23.25 9.78
N ALA A 108 0.59 24.36 9.74
CA ALA A 108 0.52 25.38 10.78
C ALA A 108 -0.81 26.13 10.75
N ILE A 109 -1.20 26.70 11.88
CA ILE A 109 -2.39 27.56 11.96
C ILE A 109 -2.16 28.83 11.12
N ASP A 110 -3.14 29.22 10.31
CA ASP A 110 -3.09 30.47 9.58
C ASP A 110 -3.35 31.63 10.53
N ILE A 111 -2.32 32.49 10.71
CA ILE A 111 -2.37 33.62 11.64
C ILE A 111 -3.42 34.66 11.22
N LYS A 112 -3.68 34.83 9.91
CA LYS A 112 -4.69 35.78 9.42
C LYS A 112 -6.09 35.31 9.80
N GLU A 113 -6.40 34.03 9.49
CA GLU A 113 -7.66 33.40 9.85
C GLU A 113 -7.89 33.39 11.37
N LEU A 114 -6.83 33.15 12.15
CA LEU A 114 -6.91 33.16 13.61
C LEU A 114 -7.26 34.54 14.18
N ARG A 115 -6.76 35.60 13.57
CA ARG A 115 -7.14 37.00 13.96
C ARG A 115 -8.61 37.28 13.74
N ASP A 116 -9.19 36.63 12.73
CA ASP A 116 -10.63 36.70 12.42
C ASP A 116 -11.48 35.69 13.22
N GLY A 117 -10.90 35.04 14.23
CA GLY A 117 -11.56 34.07 15.11
C GLY A 117 -11.77 32.69 14.47
N ARG A 118 -11.10 32.38 13.38
CA ARG A 118 -11.21 31.09 12.67
C ARG A 118 -9.93 30.26 12.86
N TYR A 119 -10.06 29.02 13.30
CA TYR A 119 -8.94 28.11 13.53
C TYR A 119 -8.65 27.28 12.28
N ILE A 120 -8.10 27.89 11.24
CA ILE A 120 -7.79 27.26 9.96
C ILE A 120 -6.30 26.94 9.85
N ARG A 121 -5.97 25.75 9.30
CA ARG A 121 -4.59 25.33 9.04
C ARG A 121 -4.22 25.49 7.58
N ARG A 122 -2.96 25.84 7.32
CA ARG A 122 -2.34 25.82 5.99
C ARG A 122 -1.95 24.38 5.65
N LYS A 123 -2.83 23.67 4.98
CA LYS A 123 -2.69 22.23 4.70
C LYS A 123 -2.08 21.92 3.33
N GLU A 124 -1.86 22.93 2.49
CA GLU A 124 -1.27 22.78 1.16
C GLU A 124 0.12 22.17 1.24
N GLY A 125 0.36 21.08 0.47
CA GLY A 125 1.60 20.33 0.50
C GLY A 125 1.84 19.56 1.80
N LYS A 126 0.79 19.35 2.61
CA LYS A 126 0.82 18.54 3.83
C LYS A 126 0.01 17.26 3.66
N LEU A 127 0.13 16.35 4.62
CA LEU A 127 -0.55 15.05 4.58
C LEU A 127 -2.06 15.15 4.26
N PRO A 128 -2.85 16.11 4.79
CA PRO A 128 -4.27 16.20 4.50
C PRO A 128 -4.63 16.47 3.04
N THR A 129 -3.69 16.88 2.19
CA THR A 129 -3.93 17.15 0.76
C THR A 129 -3.28 16.12 -0.16
N ALA A 130 -2.46 15.22 0.37
CA ALA A 130 -1.70 14.26 -0.42
C ALA A 130 -2.53 13.03 -0.85
N LYS A 131 -2.28 12.54 -2.06
CA LYS A 131 -2.81 11.27 -2.59
C LYS A 131 -1.91 10.09 -2.30
N LEU A 132 -0.57 10.30 -2.29
CA LEU A 132 0.41 9.33 -1.84
C LEU A 132 1.19 9.92 -0.65
N VAL A 133 1.29 9.13 0.42
CA VAL A 133 2.01 9.50 1.64
C VAL A 133 3.10 8.48 1.91
N PHE A 134 4.31 8.98 2.22
CA PHE A 134 5.40 8.19 2.76
C PHE A 134 5.84 8.75 4.11
N LEU A 135 5.78 7.92 5.15
CA LEU A 135 6.25 8.29 6.49
C LEU A 135 7.40 7.39 6.89
N ASP A 136 8.59 7.97 7.00
CA ASP A 136 9.75 7.25 7.51
C ASP A 136 9.81 7.34 9.04
N GLU A 137 10.38 6.32 9.67
CA GLU A 137 10.49 6.16 11.13
C GLU A 137 9.14 6.30 11.87
N ILE A 138 8.10 5.69 11.30
CA ILE A 138 6.72 5.89 11.74
C ILE A 138 6.48 5.61 13.23
N PHE A 139 7.23 4.70 13.83
CA PHE A 139 7.10 4.35 15.25
C PHE A 139 7.87 5.30 16.18
N LYS A 140 8.59 6.28 15.65
CA LYS A 140 9.18 7.38 16.44
C LYS A 140 8.20 8.53 16.68
N SER A 141 6.97 8.45 16.16
CA SER A 141 5.94 9.46 16.37
C SER A 141 5.52 9.57 17.84
N ASN A 142 5.24 10.80 18.28
CA ASN A 142 4.62 11.02 19.59
C ASN A 142 3.11 10.75 19.56
N SER A 143 2.47 10.72 20.74
CA SER A 143 1.04 10.40 20.87
C SER A 143 0.11 11.34 20.10
N ALA A 144 0.47 12.62 19.94
CA ALA A 144 -0.34 13.58 19.17
C ALA A 144 -0.36 13.22 17.68
N ILE A 145 0.83 12.94 17.10
CA ILE A 145 0.96 12.49 15.72
C ILE A 145 0.27 11.14 15.53
N LEU A 146 0.45 10.20 16.47
CA LEU A 146 -0.17 8.88 16.42
C LEU A 146 -1.69 8.97 16.26
N ASN A 147 -2.36 9.78 17.07
CA ASN A 147 -3.81 9.96 17.00
C ASN A 147 -4.28 10.55 15.66
N ILE A 148 -3.54 11.50 15.11
CA ILE A 148 -3.82 12.09 13.79
C ILE A 148 -3.69 11.00 12.70
N LEU A 149 -2.61 10.23 12.72
CA LEU A 149 -2.38 9.17 11.75
C LEU A 149 -3.45 8.07 11.83
N LEU A 150 -3.83 7.65 13.04
CA LEU A 150 -4.89 6.67 13.24
C LEU A 150 -6.23 7.12 12.62
N THR A 151 -6.58 8.39 12.78
CA THR A 151 -7.79 8.96 12.19
C THR A 151 -7.70 8.99 10.67
N ILE A 152 -6.60 9.49 10.11
CA ILE A 152 -6.43 9.60 8.66
C ILE A 152 -6.37 8.21 7.99
N ILE A 153 -5.64 7.25 8.56
CA ILE A 153 -5.52 5.90 8.01
C ILE A 153 -6.87 5.18 8.01
N ASN A 154 -7.64 5.31 9.10
CA ASN A 154 -8.91 4.58 9.26
C ASN A 154 -10.07 5.22 8.52
N GLU A 155 -10.22 6.53 8.70
CA GLU A 155 -11.44 7.23 8.31
C GLU A 155 -11.25 8.07 7.04
N LYS A 156 -9.99 8.23 6.57
CA LYS A 156 -9.66 9.15 5.46
C LYS A 156 -10.20 10.56 5.74
N LYS A 157 -10.11 10.98 7.00
CA LYS A 157 -10.58 12.29 7.47
C LYS A 157 -9.53 12.98 8.31
N PHE A 158 -9.59 14.26 8.31
CA PHE A 158 -8.83 15.19 9.12
C PHE A 158 -9.80 16.15 9.80
N TYR A 159 -9.55 16.55 11.04
CA TYR A 159 -10.45 17.45 11.77
C TYR A 159 -9.89 18.87 11.79
N GLN A 160 -10.70 19.80 11.28
CA GLN A 160 -10.44 21.25 11.34
C GLN A 160 -11.61 21.93 12.04
N GLU A 161 -11.34 22.70 13.09
CA GLU A 161 -12.37 23.33 13.94
C GLU A 161 -13.45 22.34 14.45
N GLY A 162 -13.06 21.10 14.74
CA GLY A 162 -13.98 20.06 15.14
C GLY A 162 -14.85 19.46 14.02
N LYS A 163 -14.70 19.95 12.76
CA LYS A 163 -15.41 19.44 11.59
C LYS A 163 -14.53 18.44 10.83
N PRO A 164 -15.07 17.28 10.42
CA PRO A 164 -14.34 16.33 9.62
C PRO A 164 -14.24 16.81 8.17
N GLU A 165 -13.02 16.84 7.63
CA GLU A 165 -12.75 17.07 6.22
C GLU A 165 -12.20 15.78 5.58
N PRO A 166 -12.58 15.42 4.34
CA PRO A 166 -12.05 14.25 3.67
C PRO A 166 -10.59 14.47 3.27
N VAL A 167 -9.77 13.40 3.41
CA VAL A 167 -8.39 13.36 2.96
C VAL A 167 -8.30 12.52 1.69
N PRO A 168 -7.73 13.03 0.58
CA PRO A 168 -7.67 12.33 -0.70
C PRO A 168 -6.65 11.18 -0.73
N LEU A 169 -6.17 10.74 0.42
CA LEU A 169 -5.17 9.68 0.57
C LEU A 169 -5.60 8.38 -0.12
N ARG A 170 -4.82 7.94 -1.12
CA ARG A 170 -5.05 6.71 -1.90
C ARG A 170 -4.01 5.65 -1.61
N ILE A 171 -2.74 6.03 -1.52
CA ILE A 171 -1.63 5.11 -1.27
C ILE A 171 -0.85 5.60 -0.06
N MET A 172 -0.54 4.69 0.86
CA MET A 172 0.29 4.99 2.02
C MET A 172 1.36 3.93 2.19
N PHE A 173 2.59 4.37 2.20
CA PHE A 173 3.73 3.57 2.61
C PHE A 173 4.33 4.18 3.88
N ALA A 174 4.82 3.32 4.74
CA ALA A 174 5.56 3.73 5.90
C ALA A 174 6.85 2.92 6.00
N ALA A 175 7.85 3.46 6.66
CA ALA A 175 9.09 2.75 6.93
C ALA A 175 9.48 2.86 8.40
N THR A 176 10.27 1.89 8.84
CA THR A 176 10.91 1.90 10.16
C THR A 176 12.18 1.05 10.12
N ASN A 177 13.12 1.37 10.97
CA ASN A 177 14.29 0.51 11.17
C ASN A 177 13.97 -0.63 12.12
N GLU A 178 13.12 -0.41 13.12
CA GLU A 178 12.78 -1.35 14.18
C GLU A 178 11.28 -1.35 14.46
N ILE A 179 10.75 -2.48 14.87
CA ILE A 179 9.39 -2.57 15.39
C ILE A 179 9.47 -2.54 16.93
N PRO A 180 8.95 -1.50 17.58
CA PRO A 180 8.96 -1.44 19.04
C PRO A 180 8.02 -2.50 19.65
N GLU A 181 8.44 -3.10 20.74
CA GLU A 181 7.61 -4.08 21.48
C GLU A 181 6.51 -3.44 22.31
N GLN A 182 6.63 -2.14 22.61
CA GLN A 182 5.74 -1.41 23.51
C GLN A 182 4.29 -1.35 23.02
N GLY A 183 3.35 -1.58 23.95
CA GLY A 183 1.91 -1.68 23.68
C GLY A 183 1.23 -0.40 23.18
N GLU A 184 1.77 0.80 23.47
CA GLU A 184 1.21 2.08 23.03
C GLU A 184 1.05 2.19 21.51
N LEU A 185 1.90 1.53 20.74
CA LEU A 185 1.87 1.53 19.28
C LEU A 185 1.10 0.35 18.67
N ALA A 186 0.48 -0.51 19.49
CA ALA A 186 -0.28 -1.68 19.01
C ALA A 186 -1.40 -1.28 18.05
N ALA A 187 -2.11 -0.18 18.34
CA ALA A 187 -3.17 0.33 17.48
C ALA A 187 -2.65 0.75 16.10
N LEU A 188 -1.46 1.34 16.00
CA LEU A 188 -0.84 1.70 14.74
C LEU A 188 -0.32 0.47 13.99
N LYS A 189 0.33 -0.48 14.69
CA LYS A 189 0.80 -1.74 14.11
C LYS A 189 -0.34 -2.52 13.45
N ASP A 190 -1.51 -2.60 14.12
CA ASP A 190 -2.70 -3.29 13.61
C ASP A 190 -3.26 -2.67 12.32
N ARG A 191 -2.94 -1.40 12.01
CA ARG A 191 -3.35 -0.74 10.76
C ARG A 191 -2.56 -1.22 9.55
N PHE A 192 -1.30 -1.59 9.76
CA PHE A 192 -0.44 -2.16 8.73
C PHE A 192 -0.61 -3.67 8.71
N VAL A 193 -1.51 -4.18 7.86
CA VAL A 193 -1.72 -5.63 7.72
C VAL A 193 -0.48 -6.27 7.13
N LEU A 194 0.11 -5.65 6.10
CA LEU A 194 1.31 -6.15 5.45
C LEU A 194 2.54 -5.40 5.97
N LYS A 195 3.52 -6.17 6.43
CA LYS A 195 4.82 -5.71 6.91
C LYS A 195 5.91 -6.52 6.22
N VAL A 196 6.77 -5.86 5.45
CA VAL A 196 7.80 -6.51 4.65
C VAL A 196 9.19 -6.10 5.07
N LEU A 197 10.09 -7.07 5.13
CA LEU A 197 11.50 -6.83 5.47
C LEU A 197 12.28 -6.37 4.25
N SER A 198 12.88 -5.20 4.32
CA SER A 198 13.89 -4.74 3.35
C SER A 198 15.28 -5.14 3.87
N ARG A 199 15.70 -6.34 3.50
CA ARG A 199 17.00 -6.90 3.91
C ARG A 199 18.15 -6.29 3.12
N SER A 200 19.37 -6.29 3.72
CA SER A 200 20.60 -6.06 2.96
C SER A 200 20.76 -7.15 1.91
N VAL A 201 21.32 -6.80 0.77
CA VAL A 201 21.58 -7.72 -0.34
C VAL A 201 23.08 -7.86 -0.63
N GLN A 202 23.92 -7.25 0.20
CA GLN A 202 25.37 -7.16 -0.01
C GLN A 202 26.07 -8.53 -0.05
N ASP A 203 25.59 -9.50 0.75
CA ASP A 203 26.26 -10.79 0.86
C ASP A 203 26.02 -11.68 -0.36
N GLU A 204 24.85 -11.57 -1.00
CA GLU A 204 24.45 -12.43 -2.11
C GLU A 204 24.59 -11.75 -3.48
N PHE A 205 24.48 -10.40 -3.53
CA PHE A 205 24.37 -9.61 -4.75
C PHE A 205 25.34 -8.41 -4.75
N PHE A 206 26.58 -8.63 -4.31
CA PHE A 206 27.55 -7.54 -4.13
C PHE A 206 27.85 -6.79 -5.42
N THR A 207 28.12 -7.51 -6.51
CA THR A 207 28.49 -6.91 -7.80
C THR A 207 27.31 -6.12 -8.37
N GLU A 208 26.12 -6.74 -8.41
CA GLU A 208 24.88 -6.11 -8.91
C GLU A 208 24.51 -4.87 -8.08
N LEU A 209 24.78 -4.92 -6.76
CA LEU A 209 24.55 -3.78 -5.88
C LEU A 209 25.46 -2.59 -6.22
N ILE A 210 26.75 -2.84 -6.48
CA ILE A 210 27.69 -1.79 -6.88
C ILE A 210 27.30 -1.21 -8.25
N ASP A 211 27.00 -2.04 -9.23
CA ASP A 211 26.62 -1.61 -10.58
C ASP A 211 25.32 -0.79 -10.54
N ALA A 212 24.30 -1.25 -9.82
CA ALA A 212 23.03 -0.53 -9.64
C ALA A 212 23.24 0.80 -8.88
N GLY A 213 24.11 0.81 -7.88
CA GLY A 213 24.46 2.00 -7.11
C GLY A 213 25.14 3.06 -8.00
N LEU A 214 26.15 2.67 -8.75
CA LEU A 214 26.87 3.57 -9.69
C LEU A 214 25.93 4.12 -10.77
N GLN A 215 25.07 3.26 -11.34
CA GLN A 215 24.06 3.70 -12.31
C GLN A 215 23.06 4.68 -11.68
N GLY A 216 22.67 4.44 -10.42
CA GLY A 216 21.79 5.33 -9.65
C GLY A 216 22.40 6.71 -9.44
N GLU A 217 23.67 6.78 -9.05
CA GLU A 217 24.41 8.03 -8.89
C GLU A 217 24.58 8.78 -10.23
N ALA A 218 24.88 8.06 -11.31
CA ALA A 218 24.97 8.62 -12.65
C ALA A 218 23.62 9.23 -13.08
N ASN A 219 22.52 8.51 -12.93
CA ASN A 219 21.17 8.99 -13.25
C ASN A 219 20.81 10.25 -12.45
N LYS A 220 21.16 10.28 -11.16
CA LYS A 220 20.96 11.45 -10.30
C LYS A 220 21.80 12.64 -10.77
N GLY A 221 23.09 12.44 -11.06
CA GLY A 221 23.99 13.49 -11.54
C GLY A 221 23.56 14.05 -12.90
N LEU A 222 22.97 13.24 -13.77
CA LEU A 222 22.45 13.63 -15.08
C LEU A 222 20.98 14.09 -15.05
N ASN A 223 20.34 14.11 -13.87
CA ASN A 223 18.91 14.41 -13.68
C ASN A 223 17.99 13.54 -14.55
N GLN A 224 18.33 12.25 -14.69
CA GLN A 224 17.58 11.26 -15.46
C GLN A 224 16.74 10.39 -14.54
N LYS A 225 15.55 10.03 -15.02
CA LYS A 225 14.61 9.15 -14.31
C LYS A 225 14.18 7.99 -15.22
N PRO A 226 15.09 7.05 -15.54
CA PRO A 226 14.81 5.97 -16.51
C PRO A 226 13.69 5.03 -16.05
N TRP A 227 13.32 5.05 -14.76
CA TRP A 227 12.18 4.30 -14.24
C TRP A 227 10.81 4.91 -14.57
N VAL A 228 10.76 6.13 -15.16
CA VAL A 228 9.52 6.80 -15.58
C VAL A 228 9.20 6.40 -17.02
N GLU A 229 8.72 5.18 -17.20
CA GLU A 229 8.39 4.63 -18.53
C GLU A 229 6.90 4.81 -18.92
N GLY A 230 6.06 5.30 -18.00
CA GLY A 230 4.64 5.57 -18.27
C GLY A 230 3.77 4.32 -18.47
N HIS A 231 4.19 3.18 -17.93
CA HIS A 231 3.43 1.92 -18.07
C HIS A 231 2.09 1.95 -17.32
N ALA A 232 2.05 2.54 -16.14
CA ALA A 232 0.83 2.78 -15.36
C ALA A 232 0.89 4.13 -14.67
N ASN A 233 -0.25 4.62 -14.24
CA ASN A 233 -0.38 5.86 -13.47
C ASN A 233 -1.30 5.64 -12.25
N LEU A 234 -1.47 6.67 -11.42
CA LEU A 234 -2.34 6.59 -10.24
C LEU A 234 -3.79 6.25 -10.61
N ASP A 235 -4.30 6.74 -11.74
CA ASP A 235 -5.68 6.46 -12.19
C ASP A 235 -5.90 4.96 -12.47
N ASP A 236 -4.91 4.25 -13.03
CA ASP A 236 -4.98 2.80 -13.22
C ASP A 236 -5.17 2.08 -11.86
N PHE A 237 -4.48 2.51 -10.81
CA PHE A 237 -4.64 1.95 -9.46
C PHE A 237 -6.03 2.25 -8.87
N LEU A 238 -6.54 3.46 -9.09
CA LEU A 238 -7.87 3.86 -8.62
C LEU A 238 -8.98 3.08 -9.34
N ARG A 239 -8.88 2.91 -10.66
CA ARG A 239 -9.82 2.11 -11.44
C ARG A 239 -9.78 0.64 -11.04
N ALA A 240 -8.59 0.08 -10.84
CA ALA A 240 -8.43 -1.28 -10.32
C ALA A 240 -9.10 -1.44 -8.93
N ASN A 241 -8.86 -0.49 -8.01
CA ASN A 241 -9.51 -0.48 -6.70
C ASN A 241 -11.03 -0.40 -6.82
N ARG A 242 -11.54 0.49 -7.67
CA ARG A 242 -12.99 0.65 -7.89
C ARG A 242 -13.61 -0.62 -8.48
N TYR A 243 -12.95 -1.25 -9.45
CA TYR A 243 -13.38 -2.54 -10.00
C TYR A 243 -13.50 -3.60 -8.90
N MET A 244 -12.46 -3.76 -8.07
CA MET A 244 -12.48 -4.70 -6.96
C MET A 244 -13.59 -4.37 -5.95
N THR A 245 -13.82 -3.08 -5.65
CA THR A 245 -14.89 -2.63 -4.75
C THR A 245 -16.27 -3.03 -5.28
N HIS A 246 -16.53 -2.85 -6.56
CA HIS A 246 -17.77 -3.31 -7.18
C HIS A 246 -17.95 -4.83 -7.11
N LEU A 247 -16.87 -5.61 -7.30
CA LEU A 247 -16.91 -7.06 -7.15
C LEU A 247 -17.22 -7.49 -5.71
N PHE A 248 -16.73 -6.76 -4.70
CA PHE A 248 -17.06 -7.03 -3.29
C PHE A 248 -18.49 -6.64 -2.91
N ALA A 249 -19.01 -5.53 -3.50
CA ALA A 249 -20.35 -5.03 -3.23
C ALA A 249 -21.45 -5.78 -3.98
N ARG A 250 -21.09 -6.62 -4.97
CA ARG A 250 -22.05 -7.34 -5.81
C ARG A 250 -22.85 -8.31 -4.97
N LYS A 251 -24.14 -8.04 -4.80
CA LYS A 251 -25.09 -9.00 -4.30
C LYS A 251 -25.44 -9.94 -5.45
N THR A 252 -25.23 -11.22 -5.29
CA THR A 252 -25.70 -12.23 -6.22
C THR A 252 -27.19 -12.40 -6.04
N GLY A 253 -27.94 -12.24 -7.14
CA GLY A 253 -29.33 -12.66 -7.26
C GLY A 253 -30.38 -11.59 -6.97
N ASP A 254 -31.30 -11.49 -7.91
CA ASP A 254 -32.61 -10.81 -7.80
C ASP A 254 -33.67 -11.70 -7.10
N GLY A 255 -33.24 -12.63 -6.24
CA GLY A 255 -34.09 -13.43 -5.38
C GLY A 255 -34.88 -14.56 -6.06
N ARG A 256 -34.52 -15.02 -7.26
CA ARG A 256 -35.25 -16.06 -8.01
C ARG A 256 -34.40 -17.20 -8.59
N GLY A 257 -33.17 -17.40 -8.14
CA GLY A 257 -32.32 -18.50 -8.57
C GLY A 257 -31.31 -18.87 -7.50
N GLU A 258 -30.73 -20.06 -7.57
CA GLU A 258 -29.62 -20.44 -6.70
C GLU A 258 -28.55 -19.36 -6.75
N GLU A 259 -28.42 -18.63 -5.64
CA GLU A 259 -27.41 -17.57 -5.45
C GLU A 259 -26.03 -18.23 -5.61
N GLU A 260 -25.47 -18.20 -6.81
CA GLU A 260 -24.07 -18.54 -6.96
C GLU A 260 -23.28 -17.49 -6.16
N ASN A 261 -22.82 -17.89 -5.00
CA ASN A 261 -22.11 -17.02 -4.09
C ASN A 261 -20.85 -16.52 -4.80
N ASP A 262 -20.80 -15.23 -5.18
CA ASP A 262 -19.64 -14.60 -5.84
C ASP A 262 -18.33 -14.86 -5.09
N ARG A 263 -18.42 -15.09 -3.77
CA ARG A 263 -17.27 -15.53 -2.98
C ARG A 263 -16.69 -16.83 -3.52
N LYS A 264 -17.51 -17.87 -3.81
CA LYS A 264 -17.03 -19.17 -4.31
C LYS A 264 -16.37 -19.06 -5.67
N ARG A 265 -16.89 -18.19 -6.54
CA ARG A 265 -16.32 -17.95 -7.87
C ARG A 265 -14.88 -17.44 -7.80
N PHE A 266 -14.61 -16.51 -6.89
CA PHE A 266 -13.31 -15.84 -6.80
C PHE A 266 -12.44 -16.33 -5.65
N PHE A 267 -13.02 -17.05 -4.69
CA PHE A 267 -12.31 -17.69 -3.60
C PHE A 267 -12.85 -19.12 -3.44
N PRO A 268 -12.28 -20.09 -4.18
CA PRO A 268 -12.72 -21.47 -4.16
C PRO A 268 -12.82 -22.05 -2.76
N ASP A 269 -13.80 -22.91 -2.50
CA ASP A 269 -14.12 -23.42 -1.16
C ASP A 269 -12.97 -24.23 -0.54
N ASP A 270 -12.16 -24.90 -1.32
CA ASP A 270 -10.98 -25.64 -0.86
C ASP A 270 -9.88 -24.67 -0.40
N VAL A 271 -9.60 -23.61 -1.17
CA VAL A 271 -8.62 -22.56 -0.80
C VAL A 271 -9.13 -21.75 0.41
N PHE A 272 -10.45 -21.51 0.48
CA PHE A 272 -11.03 -20.81 1.63
C PHE A 272 -10.96 -21.64 2.91
N ARG A 273 -11.18 -22.97 2.84
CA ARG A 273 -10.96 -23.89 3.97
C ARG A 273 -9.49 -23.90 4.40
N GLU A 274 -8.58 -23.89 3.43
CA GLU A 274 -7.15 -23.81 3.72
C GLU A 274 -6.77 -22.51 4.41
N TYR A 275 -7.28 -21.37 3.95
CA TYR A 275 -7.14 -20.09 4.66
C TYR A 275 -7.63 -20.17 6.11
N GLN A 276 -8.83 -20.74 6.35
CA GLN A 276 -9.35 -20.91 7.70
C GLN A 276 -8.46 -21.83 8.56
N ARG A 277 -7.93 -22.92 7.97
CA ARG A 277 -7.01 -23.84 8.65
C ARG A 277 -5.75 -23.08 9.06
N LEU A 278 -5.12 -22.38 8.12
CA LEU A 278 -3.90 -21.60 8.38
C LEU A 278 -4.10 -20.55 9.47
N VAL A 279 -5.17 -19.77 9.40
CA VAL A 279 -5.47 -18.78 10.45
C VAL A 279 -5.59 -19.44 11.82
N LYS A 280 -6.28 -20.60 11.92
CA LYS A 280 -6.42 -21.32 13.18
C LYS A 280 -5.06 -21.83 13.70
N THR A 281 -4.21 -22.34 12.83
CA THR A 281 -2.86 -22.80 13.17
C THR A 281 -2.02 -21.62 13.67
N LEU A 282 -1.94 -20.52 12.91
CA LEU A 282 -1.19 -19.33 13.29
C LEU A 282 -1.62 -18.76 14.65
N VAL A 283 -2.93 -18.74 14.93
CA VAL A 283 -3.44 -18.22 16.21
C VAL A 283 -3.21 -19.19 17.36
N ARG A 284 -3.42 -20.50 17.16
CA ARG A 284 -3.41 -21.49 18.24
C ARG A 284 -2.03 -22.05 18.54
N GLU A 285 -1.25 -22.33 17.50
CA GLU A 285 0.06 -22.97 17.61
C GLU A 285 1.17 -21.93 17.67
N ASP A 286 1.20 -21.00 16.70
CA ASP A 286 2.23 -19.96 16.60
C ASP A 286 1.97 -18.73 17.48
N LYS A 287 0.78 -18.63 18.12
CA LYS A 287 0.38 -17.50 18.99
C LYS A 287 0.34 -16.14 18.30
N ILE A 288 0.18 -16.11 16.98
CA ILE A 288 0.10 -14.87 16.21
C ILE A 288 -1.28 -14.22 16.42
N PHE A 289 -1.28 -12.97 16.82
CA PHE A 289 -2.52 -12.22 17.00
C PHE A 289 -3.07 -11.74 15.65
N ILE A 290 -4.28 -12.19 15.31
CA ILE A 290 -5.00 -11.77 14.09
C ILE A 290 -6.37 -11.24 14.50
N SER A 291 -6.57 -9.92 14.39
CA SER A 291 -7.86 -9.28 14.68
C SER A 291 -8.89 -9.56 13.59
N ASP A 292 -10.20 -9.46 13.92
CA ASP A 292 -11.28 -9.60 12.95
C ASP A 292 -11.13 -8.62 11.77
N ARG A 293 -10.66 -7.41 12.05
CA ARG A 293 -10.33 -6.42 11.02
C ARG A 293 -9.26 -6.92 10.07
N LYS A 294 -8.17 -7.53 10.58
CA LYS A 294 -7.12 -8.11 9.74
C LYS A 294 -7.67 -9.21 8.84
N LEU A 295 -8.58 -10.06 9.33
CA LEU A 295 -9.20 -11.11 8.51
C LEU A 295 -9.96 -10.55 7.30
N VAL A 296 -10.74 -9.49 7.50
CA VAL A 296 -11.47 -8.82 6.41
C VAL A 296 -10.52 -8.17 5.41
N LYS A 297 -9.48 -7.48 5.91
CA LYS A 297 -8.47 -6.85 5.05
C LYS A 297 -7.64 -7.89 4.27
N LEU A 298 -7.29 -9.02 4.89
CA LEU A 298 -6.61 -10.12 4.23
C LEU A 298 -7.43 -10.70 3.08
N TYR A 299 -8.73 -10.92 3.29
CA TYR A 299 -9.62 -11.36 2.21
C TYR A 299 -9.54 -10.41 1.00
N LYS A 300 -9.60 -9.10 1.25
CA LYS A 300 -9.45 -8.08 0.21
C LYS A 300 -8.07 -8.16 -0.47
N LEU A 301 -7.01 -8.29 0.30
CA LEU A 301 -5.63 -8.37 -0.20
C LEU A 301 -5.39 -9.62 -1.04
N PHE A 302 -5.89 -10.80 -0.62
CA PHE A 302 -5.83 -12.02 -1.44
C PHE A 302 -6.53 -11.84 -2.79
N ARG A 303 -7.71 -11.23 -2.79
CA ARG A 303 -8.48 -10.96 -4.01
C ARG A 303 -7.76 -10.00 -4.95
N VAL A 304 -7.13 -8.94 -4.41
CA VAL A 304 -6.33 -8.01 -5.21
C VAL A 304 -5.09 -8.70 -5.76
N ARG A 305 -4.36 -9.48 -4.94
CA ARG A 305 -3.19 -10.22 -5.37
C ARG A 305 -3.53 -11.22 -6.47
N SER A 306 -4.59 -12.01 -6.27
CA SER A 306 -5.03 -12.98 -7.27
C SER A 306 -5.45 -12.32 -8.59
N TRP A 307 -6.11 -11.17 -8.53
CA TRP A 307 -6.46 -10.42 -9.73
C TRP A 307 -5.23 -9.92 -10.47
N LEU A 308 -4.24 -9.38 -9.74
CA LEU A 308 -3.01 -8.88 -10.35
C LEU A 308 -2.18 -10.01 -10.97
N PHE A 309 -1.99 -11.14 -10.28
CA PHE A 309 -0.96 -12.11 -10.59
C PHE A 309 -1.48 -13.48 -11.04
N SER A 310 -2.68 -13.89 -10.62
CA SER A 310 -3.20 -15.25 -10.79
C SER A 310 -4.49 -15.33 -11.63
N GLY A 311 -4.86 -14.25 -12.33
CA GLY A 311 -6.04 -14.26 -13.22
C GLY A 311 -7.40 -14.06 -12.52
N GLY A 312 -7.42 -13.78 -11.21
CA GLY A 312 -8.60 -13.30 -10.46
C GLY A 312 -9.23 -14.28 -9.48
N ALA A 313 -9.04 -15.58 -9.63
CA ALA A 313 -9.42 -16.56 -8.59
C ALA A 313 -8.27 -16.73 -7.59
N VAL A 314 -8.61 -16.70 -6.29
CA VAL A 314 -7.61 -16.89 -5.22
C VAL A 314 -7.08 -18.32 -5.25
N THR A 315 -5.77 -18.44 -5.23
CA THR A 315 -5.04 -19.70 -5.19
C THR A 315 -4.36 -19.90 -3.84
N LYS A 316 -3.80 -21.08 -3.59
CA LYS A 316 -2.98 -21.31 -2.39
C LYS A 316 -1.75 -20.40 -2.32
N ASP A 317 -1.17 -20.06 -3.49
CA ASP A 317 -0.03 -19.14 -3.54
C ASP A 317 -0.39 -17.73 -3.03
N ASP A 318 -1.63 -17.27 -3.22
CA ASP A 318 -2.07 -15.98 -2.68
C ASP A 318 -2.10 -15.96 -1.15
N LEU A 319 -2.29 -17.12 -0.50
CA LEU A 319 -2.27 -17.26 0.95
C LEU A 319 -0.89 -16.99 1.57
N ARG A 320 0.18 -16.95 0.77
CA ARG A 320 1.53 -16.52 1.21
C ARG A 320 1.54 -15.09 1.78
N LEU A 321 0.54 -14.26 1.51
CA LEU A 321 0.41 -12.97 2.18
C LEU A 321 0.31 -13.07 3.70
N LEU A 322 -0.06 -14.24 4.25
CA LEU A 322 -0.03 -14.50 5.69
C LEU A 322 1.37 -14.38 6.29
N ALA A 323 2.43 -14.54 5.50
CA ALA A 323 3.81 -14.37 5.95
C ALA A 323 4.17 -12.93 6.36
N TYR A 324 3.33 -11.96 6.00
CA TYR A 324 3.59 -10.53 6.26
C TYR A 324 2.79 -9.96 7.44
N LEU A 325 2.16 -10.81 8.27
CA LEU A 325 1.25 -10.39 9.35
C LEU A 325 1.96 -10.03 10.66
N GLY A 326 3.20 -10.47 10.85
CA GLY A 326 3.91 -10.38 12.13
C GLY A 326 3.91 -8.98 12.74
N GLU A 327 3.80 -8.91 14.06
CA GLU A 327 3.78 -7.66 14.84
C GLU A 327 5.15 -7.34 15.46
N THR A 328 6.06 -8.31 15.45
CA THR A 328 7.44 -8.20 15.89
C THR A 328 8.39 -8.71 14.80
N HIS A 329 9.67 -8.37 14.90
CA HIS A 329 10.68 -8.89 13.97
C HIS A 329 10.74 -10.42 14.00
N GLN A 330 10.68 -11.01 15.20
CA GLN A 330 10.69 -12.46 15.40
C GLN A 330 9.48 -13.14 14.74
N GLU A 331 8.27 -12.58 14.94
CA GLU A 331 7.06 -13.11 14.29
C GLU A 331 7.15 -13.05 12.77
N ILE A 332 7.67 -11.95 12.19
CA ILE A 332 7.81 -11.82 10.74
C ILE A 332 8.77 -12.88 10.19
N GLU A 333 9.93 -13.09 10.83
CA GLU A 333 10.86 -14.13 10.41
C GLU A 333 10.27 -15.54 10.57
N HIS A 334 9.58 -15.79 11.67
CA HIS A 334 8.87 -17.04 11.91
C HIS A 334 7.83 -17.33 10.82
N LEU A 335 6.98 -16.35 10.53
CA LEU A 335 5.92 -16.49 9.52
C LEU A 335 6.48 -16.69 8.11
N ARG A 336 7.59 -16.02 7.76
CA ARG A 336 8.26 -16.21 6.47
C ARG A 336 8.70 -17.65 6.23
N THR A 337 9.04 -18.36 7.29
CA THR A 337 9.43 -19.79 7.24
C THR A 337 8.19 -20.68 7.31
N LYS A 338 7.31 -20.45 8.28
CA LYS A 338 6.19 -21.35 8.58
C LYS A 338 5.05 -21.31 7.59
N VAL A 339 4.72 -20.13 7.03
CA VAL A 339 3.62 -20.06 6.07
C VAL A 339 3.88 -20.89 4.81
N PRO A 340 5.06 -20.82 4.16
CA PRO A 340 5.41 -21.74 3.07
C PRO A 340 5.34 -23.21 3.47
N GLU A 341 5.93 -23.61 4.62
CA GLU A 341 5.87 -24.99 5.12
C GLU A 341 4.40 -25.47 5.26
N TYR A 342 3.54 -24.66 5.86
CA TYR A 342 2.12 -24.99 6.03
C TYR A 342 1.33 -25.09 4.70
N LEU A 343 1.81 -24.42 3.66
CA LEU A 343 1.24 -24.49 2.31
C LEU A 343 1.77 -25.69 1.50
N GLY A 344 2.76 -26.42 2.03
CA GLY A 344 3.33 -27.62 1.43
C GLY A 344 4.53 -27.35 0.52
N ASP A 345 5.17 -26.22 0.68
CA ASP A 345 6.45 -25.93 0.04
C ASP A 345 7.57 -26.53 0.92
N SER A 346 8.11 -27.63 0.49
CA SER A 346 9.27 -28.31 1.12
C SER A 346 10.58 -27.86 0.47
#